data_2183dc9c9b88820aeffa261a057a1afc
#
_entry.id   2183dc9c9b88820aeffa261a057a1afc
#
_cell.length_a   1.000
_cell.length_b   1.000
_cell.length_c   1.000
_cell.angle_alpha   90.00
_cell.angle_beta   90.00
_cell.angle_gamma   90.00
#
_symmetry.space_group_name_H-M   'P 1'
#
loop_
_entity.id
_entity.type
_entity.pdbx_description
1 polymer ?
#
loop_
_entity_poly.entity_id
_entity_poly.type
_entity_poly.pdbx_seq_one_letter_code
_entity_poly.pdbx_strand_id
1 'polypeptide(L)' 'MRIWGKLWKDNRIIADTVISVNSTDTRTHKIFYALEQICYEFDLSKPIWLDSTIREFQHYDKTRFYQDNFVDAIEFDYME' A
#
# COMPACT_ATOMS: atom_id res chain seq x y z
N MET A 1 4.83 5.19 14.20
CA MET A 1 3.77 4.66 13.32
C MET A 1 4.29 3.45 12.57
N ARG A 2 3.52 2.37 12.53
CA ARG A 2 3.87 1.17 11.79
C ARG A 2 2.81 0.90 10.74
N ILE A 3 3.24 0.57 9.52
CA ILE A 3 2.35 0.30 8.40
C ILE A 3 2.69 -1.06 7.84
N TRP A 4 1.67 -1.91 7.70
CA TRP A 4 1.80 -3.27 7.22
C TRP A 4 1.28 -3.37 5.79
N GLY A 5 2.17 -3.75 4.87
CA GLY A 5 1.83 -4.00 3.48
C GLY A 5 1.78 -5.50 3.21
N LYS A 6 0.73 -5.96 2.54
CA LYS A 6 0.50 -7.36 2.24
C LYS A 6 0.11 -7.53 0.78
N LEU A 7 0.68 -8.57 0.13
CA LEU A 7 0.25 -8.98 -1.21
C LEU A 7 -0.62 -10.23 -1.09
N TRP A 8 -1.82 -10.17 -1.64
CA TRP A 8 -2.79 -11.26 -1.61
C TRP A 8 -2.95 -11.87 -2.98
N LYS A 9 -2.96 -13.20 -3.04
CA LYS A 9 -3.28 -13.96 -4.26
C LYS A 9 -3.97 -15.26 -3.86
N ASP A 10 -5.10 -15.54 -4.52
CA ASP A 10 -5.89 -16.76 -4.27
C ASP A 10 -6.24 -16.93 -2.79
N ASN A 11 -6.65 -15.82 -2.15
CA ASN A 11 -7.02 -15.75 -0.73
C ASN A 11 -5.86 -16.07 0.23
N ARG A 12 -4.62 -15.93 -0.22
CA ARG A 12 -3.42 -16.15 0.60
C ARG A 12 -2.51 -14.95 0.55
N ILE A 13 -1.83 -14.69 1.67
CA ILE A 13 -0.77 -13.69 1.72
C ILE A 13 0.49 -14.32 1.11
N ILE A 14 0.94 -13.81 -0.03
CA ILE A 14 2.14 -14.31 -0.70
C ILE A 14 3.40 -13.55 -0.30
N ALA A 15 3.26 -12.34 0.21
CA ALA A 15 4.37 -11.53 0.72
C ALA A 15 3.83 -10.47 1.66
N ASP A 16 4.62 -10.08 2.65
CA ASP A 16 4.26 -8.98 3.54
C ASP A 16 5.51 -8.27 4.05
N THR A 17 5.33 -7.03 4.48
CA THR A 17 6.38 -6.24 5.11
C THR A 17 5.77 -5.20 6.04
N VAL A 18 6.53 -4.80 7.06
CA VAL A 18 6.13 -3.74 7.99
C VAL A 18 7.15 -2.62 7.92
N ILE A 19 6.67 -1.41 7.71
CA ILE A 19 7.50 -0.21 7.68
C ILE A 19 7.21 0.62 8.92
N SER A 20 8.25 0.92 9.70
CA SER A 20 8.17 1.80 10.85
C SER A 20 8.58 3.21 10.43
N VAL A 21 7.74 4.20 10.73
CA VAL A 21 8.02 5.60 10.43
C VAL A 21 8.06 6.38 11.73
N ASN A 22 9.25 6.87 12.10
CA ASN A 22 9.49 7.66 13.31
C ASN A 22 9.84 9.10 12.94
N SER A 23 8.95 9.76 12.22
CA SER A 23 9.15 11.09 11.70
C SER A 23 8.17 12.06 12.39
N THR A 24 8.51 13.34 12.44
CA THR A 24 7.61 14.40 12.90
C THR A 24 6.73 14.95 11.78
N ASP A 25 6.83 14.35 10.59
CA ASP A 25 6.07 14.74 9.42
C ASP A 25 4.57 14.50 9.59
N THR A 26 3.76 15.04 8.68
CA THR A 26 2.31 14.84 8.71
C THR A 26 1.97 13.37 8.48
N ARG A 27 0.76 12.96 8.92
CA ARG A 27 0.27 11.61 8.70
C ARG A 27 0.26 11.24 7.22
N THR A 28 -0.16 12.16 6.35
CA THR A 28 -0.21 11.94 4.90
C THR A 28 1.17 11.64 4.34
N HIS A 29 2.18 12.42 4.71
CA HIS A 29 3.54 12.21 4.25
C HIS A 29 4.12 10.89 4.77
N LYS A 30 3.83 10.54 6.03
CA LYS A 30 4.27 9.26 6.61
C LYS A 30 3.69 8.07 5.84
N ILE A 31 2.42 8.15 5.46
CA ILE A 31 1.75 7.09 4.71
C ILE A 31 2.34 6.96 3.31
N PHE A 32 2.55 8.08 2.61
CA PHE A 32 3.17 8.05 1.28
C PHE A 32 4.59 7.51 1.33
N TYR A 33 5.37 7.91 2.32
CA TYR A 33 6.72 7.39 2.50
C TYR A 33 6.71 5.88 2.74
N ALA A 34 5.86 5.41 3.64
CA ALA A 34 5.75 3.98 3.95
C ALA A 34 5.31 3.18 2.73
N LEU A 35 4.33 3.69 1.98
CA LEU A 35 3.87 3.05 0.75
C LEU A 35 4.98 2.93 -0.28
N GLU A 36 5.79 3.99 -0.43
CA GLU A 36 6.94 3.97 -1.32
C GLU A 36 7.94 2.88 -0.92
N GLN A 37 8.23 2.76 0.37
CA GLN A 37 9.14 1.73 0.87
C GLN A 37 8.57 0.33 0.68
N ILE A 38 7.28 0.13 0.91
CA ILE A 38 6.60 -1.14 0.70
C ILE A 38 6.70 -1.54 -0.78
N CYS A 39 6.38 -0.63 -1.68
CA CYS A 39 6.47 -0.90 -3.12
C CYS A 39 7.90 -1.18 -3.56
N TYR A 40 8.87 -0.49 -2.99
CA TYR A 40 10.27 -0.74 -3.26
C TYR A 40 10.67 -2.18 -2.87
N GLU A 41 10.24 -2.64 -1.69
CA GLU A 41 10.54 -4.00 -1.22
C GLU A 41 9.88 -5.07 -2.09
N PHE A 42 8.70 -4.80 -2.62
CA PHE A 42 7.98 -5.72 -3.48
C PHE A 42 8.33 -5.57 -4.96
N ASP A 43 9.27 -4.67 -5.28
CA ASP A 43 9.68 -4.37 -6.67
C ASP A 43 8.50 -3.91 -7.51
N LEU A 44 7.70 -3.01 -6.97
CA LEU A 44 6.52 -2.45 -7.61
C LEU A 44 6.70 -0.96 -7.86
N SER A 45 6.06 -0.45 -8.92
CA SER A 45 5.92 0.99 -9.11
C SER A 45 4.90 1.54 -8.11
N LYS A 46 4.94 2.86 -7.86
CA LYS A 46 4.01 3.49 -6.93
C LYS A 46 2.58 3.36 -7.45
N PRO A 47 1.62 2.97 -6.59
CA PRO A 47 0.23 2.90 -7.00
C PRO A 47 -0.40 4.29 -7.12
N ILE A 48 -1.47 4.37 -7.91
CA ILE A 48 -2.26 5.58 -8.08
C ILE A 48 -3.34 5.60 -7.00
N TRP A 49 -3.45 6.71 -6.29
CA TRP A 49 -4.52 6.92 -5.31
C TRP A 49 -5.77 7.41 -6.03
N LEU A 50 -6.78 6.55 -6.10
CA LEU A 50 -8.10 6.91 -6.61
C LEU A 50 -8.94 7.51 -5.49
N ASP A 51 -10.01 8.23 -5.83
CA ASP A 51 -10.89 8.83 -4.82
C ASP A 51 -11.47 7.79 -3.86
N SER A 52 -11.84 6.62 -4.38
CA SER A 52 -12.33 5.52 -3.58
C SER A 52 -11.27 5.00 -2.61
N THR A 53 -10.01 4.93 -3.04
CA THR A 53 -8.87 4.51 -2.22
C THR A 53 -8.66 5.47 -1.04
N ILE A 54 -8.69 6.77 -1.31
CA ILE A 54 -8.52 7.80 -0.30
C ILE A 54 -9.65 7.71 0.73
N ARG A 55 -10.90 7.60 0.29
CA ARG A 55 -12.06 7.48 1.19
C ARG A 55 -11.97 6.24 2.07
N GLU A 56 -11.62 5.11 1.50
CA GLU A 56 -11.49 3.86 2.25
C GLU A 56 -10.43 3.99 3.33
N PHE A 57 -9.28 4.57 3.00
CA PHE A 57 -8.20 4.76 3.96
C PHE A 57 -8.60 5.71 5.08
N GLN A 58 -9.30 6.80 4.76
CA GLN A 58 -9.75 7.77 5.76
C GLN A 58 -10.74 7.16 6.74
N HIS A 59 -11.57 6.23 6.30
CA HIS A 59 -12.59 5.59 7.15
C HIS A 59 -12.04 4.42 7.98
N TYR A 60 -11.17 3.60 7.40
CA TYR A 60 -10.81 2.31 7.99
C TYR A 60 -9.34 2.18 8.36
N ASP A 61 -8.51 3.20 8.11
CA ASP A 61 -7.05 3.17 8.28
C ASP A 61 -6.39 2.04 7.50
N LYS A 62 -7.07 1.54 6.46
CA LYS A 62 -6.55 0.54 5.54
C LYS A 62 -7.22 0.68 4.20
N THR A 63 -6.57 0.19 3.16
CA THR A 63 -7.12 0.19 1.81
C THR A 63 -6.46 -0.93 1.00
N ARG A 64 -7.07 -1.25 -0.14
CA ARG A 64 -6.56 -2.24 -1.07
C ARG A 64 -6.24 -1.59 -2.41
N PHE A 65 -5.11 -1.99 -2.98
CA PHE A 65 -4.70 -1.53 -4.30
C PHE A 65 -4.83 -2.69 -5.27
N TYR A 66 -5.68 -2.51 -6.28
CA TYR A 66 -5.95 -3.50 -7.32
C TYR A 66 -5.19 -3.14 -8.60
N GLN A 67 -5.36 -3.93 -9.66
CA GLN A 67 -4.72 -3.67 -10.95
C GLN A 67 -4.98 -2.23 -11.44
N ASP A 68 -6.17 -1.68 -11.20
CA ASP A 68 -6.53 -0.33 -11.62
C ASP A 68 -5.71 0.76 -10.94
N ASN A 69 -5.08 0.45 -9.81
CA ASN A 69 -4.23 1.37 -9.07
C ASN A 69 -2.78 1.35 -9.57
N PHE A 70 -2.44 0.44 -10.48
CA PHE A 70 -1.07 0.29 -10.98
C PHE A 70 -1.04 0.50 -12.48
N VAL A 71 0.00 1.21 -12.99
CA VAL A 71 0.22 1.39 -14.41
C VAL A 71 0.69 0.08 -15.04
N ASP A 72 1.59 -0.62 -14.35
CA ASP A 72 2.15 -1.88 -14.83
C ASP A 72 1.25 -3.05 -14.46
N ALA A 73 1.35 -4.16 -15.22
CA ALA A 73 0.64 -5.39 -14.88
C ALA A 73 1.15 -5.95 -13.55
N ILE A 74 0.22 -6.39 -12.69
CA ILE A 74 0.56 -7.00 -11.40
C ILE A 74 0.28 -8.49 -11.43
N GLU A 75 1.07 -9.27 -10.65
CA GLU A 75 0.97 -10.73 -10.60
C GLU A 75 0.24 -11.22 -9.35
N PHE A 76 -0.41 -10.34 -8.62
CA PHE A 76 -1.18 -10.63 -7.42
C PHE A 76 -2.57 -10.03 -7.54
N ASP A 77 -3.49 -10.44 -6.65
CA ASP A 77 -4.87 -9.96 -6.73
C ASP A 77 -4.99 -8.54 -6.22
N TYR A 78 -4.40 -8.25 -5.05
CA TYR A 78 -4.37 -6.89 -4.50
C TYR A 78 -3.29 -6.75 -3.45
N MET A 79 -2.88 -5.51 -3.21
CA MET A 79 -2.01 -5.14 -2.10
C MET A 79 -2.84 -4.44 -1.03
N GLU A 80 -2.70 -4.86 0.20
CA GLU A 80 -3.43 -4.30 1.34
C GLU A 80 -2.51 -3.58 2.33
#